data_900ed80735181f8db0fdf36dffa9b477
#
_entry.id   900ed80735181f8db0fdf36dffa9b477
#
_cell.length_a   1.000
_cell.length_b   1.000
_cell.length_c   1.000
_cell.angle_alpha   90.00
_cell.angle_beta   90.00
_cell.angle_gamma   90.00
#
_symmetry.space_group_name_H-M   'P 1'
#
loop_
_entity.id
_entity.type
_entity.pdbx_description
1 polymer ?
#
loop_
_entity_poly.entity_id
_entity_poly.type
_entity_poly.pdbx_seq_one_letter_code
_entity_poly.pdbx_strand_id
1 'polypeptide(L)'
;MKNTIAELFQYDSYNLFVSSLYNPWLVTLSVAIAIFASFMGFQVASQAAYKSPIRKHISLCVGSIALGGGVWSMHFLGMLALELCTNVTYNVQLTAISVLPSIIASWIALNIITRDQIKFTQLILGGVLVGAGIGTMHYVGMAAMEMAPLLRYNLVMFGVSILVAVSLAILSLWISFGLKTQKVAWINNNIKILISSVVMGGAISGMHYTGMAAARFAMPPGIELSKQTNDISIFLAMVITTITLTIIFLVLGANLIFRYRDKSKAAINNERRLIATMNTAIDGIITIDSVGTVISINTAVTDLLGWQPEEVIGQNVKMLVPSPHQAQHDQYIENYLKTREAKIIGSGREVEALTKNGEKIPVRLGIGHVELNDENMFVAFISDLRERQKMENQLRESESQLRSLVTNIPGIAYRCLDLLRLAKRFY
;
A
#
# COMPACT_ATOMS: atom_id res chain seq x y z
N MET A 1 0.60 -53.65 -8.95
CA MET A 1 1.72 -53.65 -7.99
C MET A 1 1.33 -52.76 -6.82
N LYS A 2 0.94 -53.39 -5.71
CA LYS A 2 0.62 -52.67 -4.46
C LYS A 2 1.95 -52.50 -3.70
N ASN A 3 2.68 -51.46 -3.99
CA ASN A 3 3.75 -51.05 -3.08
C ASN A 3 3.05 -50.49 -1.83
N THR A 4 3.05 -51.22 -0.77
CA THR A 4 2.53 -50.78 0.51
C THR A 4 3.40 -49.61 0.98
N ILE A 5 2.79 -48.53 1.53
CA ILE A 5 3.51 -47.36 2.08
C ILE A 5 4.67 -47.79 2.99
N ALA A 6 4.52 -48.92 3.69
CA ALA A 6 5.55 -49.50 4.54
C ALA A 6 6.85 -49.83 3.78
N GLU A 7 6.77 -50.23 2.50
CA GLU A 7 7.96 -50.57 1.70
C GLU A 7 8.84 -49.33 1.41
N LEU A 8 8.27 -48.12 1.43
CA LEU A 8 9.01 -46.88 1.25
C LEU A 8 10.02 -46.61 2.37
N PHE A 9 9.80 -47.19 3.55
CA PHE A 9 10.63 -47.03 4.73
C PHE A 9 11.47 -48.29 5.08
N GLN A 10 11.36 -49.34 4.26
CA GLN A 10 12.16 -50.56 4.40
C GLN A 10 13.33 -50.55 3.46
N TYR A 11 14.53 -50.69 4.00
CA TYR A 11 15.77 -50.91 3.25
C TYR A 11 16.72 -51.78 4.08
N ASP A 12 17.37 -52.72 3.40
CA ASP A 12 18.34 -53.62 4.02
C ASP A 12 19.64 -52.86 4.29
N SER A 13 20.31 -53.16 5.39
CA SER A 13 21.58 -52.54 5.79
C SER A 13 22.74 -52.85 4.82
N TYR A 14 22.55 -53.76 3.87
CA TYR A 14 23.53 -54.12 2.84
C TYR A 14 23.34 -53.40 1.51
N ASN A 15 22.33 -52.53 1.37
CA ASN A 15 22.14 -51.81 0.11
C ASN A 15 23.21 -50.71 -0.05
N LEU A 16 23.92 -50.74 -1.17
CA LEU A 16 24.82 -49.67 -1.58
C LEU A 16 23.96 -48.42 -1.87
N PHE A 17 24.19 -47.36 -1.10
CA PHE A 17 23.56 -46.07 -1.40
C PHE A 17 24.39 -45.28 -2.40
N VAL A 18 23.72 -44.66 -3.36
CA VAL A 18 24.36 -43.78 -4.32
C VAL A 18 24.83 -42.50 -3.58
N SER A 19 26.10 -42.17 -3.72
CA SER A 19 26.64 -40.90 -3.20
C SER A 19 26.05 -39.73 -3.98
N SER A 20 25.69 -38.70 -3.29
CA SER A 20 25.11 -37.48 -3.84
C SER A 20 25.91 -36.26 -3.42
N LEU A 21 26.14 -35.35 -4.33
CA LEU A 21 26.75 -34.05 -4.11
C LEU A 21 25.76 -32.96 -4.49
N TYR A 22 25.86 -31.81 -3.85
CA TYR A 22 25.02 -30.66 -4.18
C TYR A 22 25.81 -29.59 -4.91
N ASN A 23 25.27 -29.09 -6.00
CA ASN A 23 25.78 -27.91 -6.67
C ASN A 23 25.39 -26.65 -5.89
N PRO A 24 26.37 -25.92 -5.26
CA PRO A 24 26.06 -24.80 -4.36
C PRO A 24 25.32 -23.65 -5.07
N TRP A 25 25.57 -23.43 -6.35
CA TRP A 25 24.94 -22.37 -7.13
C TRP A 25 23.45 -22.63 -7.33
N LEU A 26 23.11 -23.87 -7.67
CA LEU A 26 21.70 -24.25 -7.85
C LEU A 26 20.94 -24.26 -6.52
N VAL A 27 21.59 -24.66 -5.41
CA VAL A 27 21.04 -24.55 -4.07
C VAL A 27 20.73 -23.10 -3.74
N THR A 28 21.70 -22.20 -3.93
CA THR A 28 21.52 -20.77 -3.65
C THR A 28 20.41 -20.17 -4.50
N LEU A 29 20.36 -20.51 -5.79
CA LEU A 29 19.31 -20.06 -6.71
C LEU A 29 17.93 -20.56 -6.29
N SER A 30 17.80 -21.83 -5.87
CA SER A 30 16.53 -22.39 -5.40
C SER A 30 16.00 -21.65 -4.17
N VAL A 31 16.88 -21.37 -3.20
CA VAL A 31 16.53 -20.59 -1.99
C VAL A 31 16.11 -19.15 -2.36
N ALA A 32 16.85 -18.52 -3.26
CA ALA A 32 16.53 -17.17 -3.73
C ALA A 32 15.14 -17.10 -4.40
N ILE A 33 14.80 -18.10 -5.23
CA ILE A 33 13.47 -18.20 -5.85
C ILE A 33 12.38 -18.37 -4.79
N ALA A 34 12.59 -19.21 -3.76
CA ALA A 34 11.62 -19.38 -2.68
C ALA A 34 11.35 -18.08 -1.91
N ILE A 35 12.41 -17.33 -1.57
CA ILE A 35 12.30 -16.04 -0.89
C ILE A 35 11.59 -15.03 -1.78
N PHE A 36 11.97 -14.93 -3.05
CA PHE A 36 11.38 -13.98 -3.99
C PHE A 36 9.91 -14.26 -4.28
N ALA A 37 9.54 -15.53 -4.49
CA ALA A 37 8.15 -15.93 -4.67
C ALA A 37 7.31 -15.65 -3.41
N SER A 38 7.85 -15.89 -2.21
CA SER A 38 7.22 -15.55 -0.94
C SER A 38 7.00 -14.05 -0.81
N PHE A 39 8.00 -13.24 -1.18
CA PHE A 39 7.89 -11.79 -1.18
C PHE A 39 6.78 -11.30 -2.12
N MET A 40 6.71 -11.84 -3.32
CA MET A 40 5.67 -11.49 -4.29
C MET A 40 4.28 -11.89 -3.80
N GLY A 41 4.11 -13.11 -3.29
CA GLY A 41 2.85 -13.57 -2.72
C GLY A 41 2.37 -12.70 -1.56
N PHE A 42 3.24 -12.40 -0.61
CA PHE A 42 2.92 -11.57 0.56
C PHE A 42 2.65 -10.12 0.19
N GLN A 43 3.36 -9.57 -0.78
CA GLN A 43 3.10 -8.22 -1.29
C GLN A 43 1.72 -8.12 -1.95
N VAL A 44 1.35 -9.10 -2.78
CA VAL A 44 0.02 -9.17 -3.40
C VAL A 44 -1.07 -9.33 -2.34
N ALA A 45 -0.87 -10.18 -1.33
CA ALA A 45 -1.80 -10.38 -0.23
C ALA A 45 -2.00 -9.12 0.61
N SER A 46 -0.91 -8.41 0.96
CA SER A 46 -0.98 -7.17 1.75
C SER A 46 -1.82 -6.08 1.08
N GLN A 47 -1.79 -6.02 -0.25
CA GLN A 47 -2.60 -5.08 -1.03
C GLN A 47 -4.03 -5.56 -1.24
N ALA A 48 -4.25 -6.88 -1.29
CA ALA A 48 -5.57 -7.46 -1.45
C ALA A 48 -6.49 -7.18 -0.24
N ALA A 49 -5.93 -7.00 0.95
CA ALA A 49 -6.67 -6.72 2.17
C ALA A 49 -7.57 -5.47 2.08
N TYR A 50 -7.18 -4.47 1.27
CA TYR A 50 -7.88 -3.19 1.12
C TYR A 50 -8.77 -3.11 -0.13
N LYS A 51 -8.96 -4.21 -0.87
CA LYS A 51 -9.75 -4.25 -2.10
C LYS A 51 -11.19 -4.71 -1.84
N SER A 52 -12.08 -4.48 -2.82
CA SER A 52 -13.41 -5.07 -2.82
C SER A 52 -13.33 -6.61 -2.80
N PRO A 53 -14.36 -7.32 -2.27
CA PRO A 53 -14.32 -8.77 -2.10
C PRO A 53 -13.90 -9.54 -3.36
N ILE A 54 -14.46 -9.21 -4.52
CA ILE A 54 -14.14 -9.88 -5.80
C ILE A 54 -12.66 -9.65 -6.16
N ARG A 55 -12.19 -8.41 -6.10
CA ARG A 55 -10.79 -8.08 -6.42
C ARG A 55 -9.81 -8.70 -5.41
N LYS A 56 -10.21 -8.84 -4.16
CA LYS A 56 -9.45 -9.54 -3.12
C LYS A 56 -9.24 -11.00 -3.52
N HIS A 57 -10.30 -11.73 -3.86
CA HIS A 57 -10.20 -13.14 -4.25
C HIS A 57 -9.35 -13.33 -5.50
N ILE A 58 -9.54 -12.51 -6.54
CA ILE A 58 -8.70 -12.57 -7.75
C ILE A 58 -7.23 -12.34 -7.39
N SER A 59 -6.91 -11.33 -6.59
CA SER A 59 -5.54 -11.06 -6.16
C SER A 59 -4.94 -12.21 -5.37
N LEU A 60 -5.72 -12.84 -4.47
CA LEU A 60 -5.27 -14.02 -3.71
C LEU A 60 -5.01 -15.23 -4.62
N CYS A 61 -5.89 -15.49 -5.60
CA CYS A 61 -5.66 -16.56 -6.58
C CYS A 61 -4.36 -16.34 -7.37
N VAL A 62 -4.16 -15.14 -7.90
CA VAL A 62 -2.95 -14.79 -8.66
C VAL A 62 -1.70 -14.89 -7.77
N GLY A 63 -1.76 -14.36 -6.55
CA GLY A 63 -0.68 -14.46 -5.58
C GLY A 63 -0.36 -15.92 -5.19
N SER A 64 -1.38 -16.76 -5.09
CA SER A 64 -1.22 -18.19 -4.75
C SER A 64 -0.59 -18.99 -5.89
N ILE A 65 -0.90 -18.67 -7.13
CA ILE A 65 -0.26 -19.25 -8.31
C ILE A 65 1.22 -18.84 -8.36
N ALA A 66 1.52 -17.57 -8.12
CA ALA A 66 2.90 -17.09 -8.11
C ALA A 66 3.73 -17.71 -6.97
N LEU A 67 3.20 -17.72 -5.75
CA LEU A 67 3.88 -18.31 -4.59
C LEU A 67 3.99 -19.83 -4.73
N GLY A 68 2.88 -20.52 -5.04
CA GLY A 68 2.86 -21.98 -5.18
C GLY A 68 3.71 -22.48 -6.35
N GLY A 69 3.69 -21.76 -7.48
CA GLY A 69 4.60 -22.02 -8.60
C GLY A 69 6.07 -21.82 -8.24
N GLY A 70 6.37 -20.78 -7.43
CA GLY A 70 7.71 -20.55 -6.90
C GLY A 70 8.18 -21.66 -5.94
N VAL A 71 7.30 -22.15 -5.05
CA VAL A 71 7.58 -23.32 -4.17
C VAL A 71 7.91 -24.54 -5.00
N TRP A 72 7.11 -24.81 -6.03
CA TRP A 72 7.28 -25.93 -6.94
C TRP A 72 8.56 -25.82 -7.78
N SER A 73 8.85 -24.63 -8.33
CA SER A 73 10.09 -24.38 -9.06
C SER A 73 11.33 -24.55 -8.17
N MET A 74 11.29 -24.03 -6.92
CA MET A 74 12.36 -24.23 -5.95
C MET A 74 12.62 -25.71 -5.72
N HIS A 75 11.55 -26.52 -5.54
CA HIS A 75 11.69 -27.96 -5.35
C HIS A 75 12.41 -28.64 -6.51
N PHE A 76 11.98 -28.40 -7.76
CA PHE A 76 12.62 -29.02 -8.92
C PHE A 76 14.04 -28.50 -9.14
N LEU A 77 14.32 -27.23 -8.89
CA LEU A 77 15.67 -26.68 -8.97
C LEU A 77 16.56 -27.27 -7.86
N GLY A 78 16.02 -27.48 -6.65
CA GLY A 78 16.70 -28.15 -5.56
C GLY A 78 16.99 -29.63 -5.87
N MET A 79 16.09 -30.32 -6.59
CA MET A 79 16.34 -31.68 -7.08
C MET A 79 17.41 -31.69 -8.18
N LEU A 80 17.43 -30.70 -9.09
CA LEU A 80 18.48 -30.56 -10.10
C LEU A 80 19.83 -30.24 -9.47
N ALA A 81 19.85 -29.57 -8.31
CA ALA A 81 21.08 -29.30 -7.57
C ALA A 81 21.72 -30.59 -7.00
N LEU A 82 20.95 -31.68 -6.87
CA LEU A 82 21.45 -32.97 -6.41
C LEU A 82 22.05 -33.76 -7.58
N GLU A 83 23.35 -33.87 -7.62
CA GLU A 83 24.09 -34.63 -8.61
C GLU A 83 24.12 -36.11 -8.16
N LEU A 84 23.37 -36.94 -8.87
CA LEU A 84 23.35 -38.37 -8.71
C LEU A 84 24.14 -39.02 -9.87
N CYS A 85 24.94 -40.05 -9.56
CA CYS A 85 25.67 -40.81 -10.59
C CYS A 85 24.75 -41.77 -11.40
N THR A 86 23.55 -41.31 -11.72
CA THR A 86 22.55 -42.07 -12.50
C THR A 86 21.66 -41.14 -13.30
N ASN A 87 21.05 -41.70 -14.36
CA ASN A 87 20.07 -40.97 -15.15
C ASN A 87 18.77 -40.82 -14.36
N VAL A 88 18.26 -39.59 -14.29
CA VAL A 88 17.00 -39.26 -13.69
C VAL A 88 16.07 -38.67 -14.73
N THR A 89 14.90 -39.24 -14.90
CA THR A 89 13.81 -38.68 -15.70
C THR A 89 12.61 -38.41 -14.81
N TYR A 90 11.63 -37.66 -15.31
CA TYR A 90 10.47 -37.26 -14.54
C TYR A 90 9.19 -37.62 -15.26
N ASN A 91 8.26 -38.24 -14.54
CA ASN A 91 6.91 -38.46 -15.03
C ASN A 91 6.16 -37.13 -15.16
N VAL A 92 5.84 -36.72 -16.37
CA VAL A 92 5.26 -35.40 -16.66
C VAL A 92 3.92 -35.19 -15.96
N GLN A 93 3.08 -36.23 -15.86
CA GLN A 93 1.77 -36.11 -15.22
C GLN A 93 1.89 -35.88 -13.71
N LEU A 94 2.72 -36.68 -13.02
CA LEU A 94 2.95 -36.53 -11.57
C LEU A 94 3.66 -35.19 -11.28
N THR A 95 4.61 -34.80 -12.11
CA THR A 95 5.27 -33.50 -12.02
C THR A 95 4.26 -32.36 -12.11
N ALA A 96 3.36 -32.38 -13.08
CA ALA A 96 2.32 -31.35 -13.23
C ALA A 96 1.33 -31.34 -12.07
N ILE A 97 0.87 -32.53 -11.59
CA ILE A 97 -0.07 -32.64 -10.49
C ILE A 97 0.55 -32.15 -9.16
N SER A 98 1.86 -32.36 -8.97
CA SER A 98 2.57 -31.97 -7.74
C SER A 98 2.50 -30.46 -7.43
N VAL A 99 2.19 -29.61 -8.43
CA VAL A 99 2.03 -28.15 -8.19
C VAL A 99 0.76 -27.81 -7.39
N LEU A 100 -0.30 -28.62 -7.47
CA LEU A 100 -1.59 -28.30 -6.86
C LEU A 100 -1.53 -28.15 -5.33
N PRO A 101 -0.89 -29.06 -4.56
CA PRO A 101 -0.76 -28.89 -3.10
C PRO A 101 -0.05 -27.58 -2.72
N SER A 102 0.95 -27.13 -3.46
CA SER A 102 1.66 -25.89 -3.18
C SER A 102 0.80 -24.64 -3.46
N ILE A 103 -0.03 -24.66 -4.51
CA ILE A 103 -0.97 -23.56 -4.81
C ILE A 103 -2.04 -23.49 -3.71
N ILE A 104 -2.60 -24.62 -3.29
CA ILE A 104 -3.61 -24.68 -2.22
C ILE A 104 -3.00 -24.18 -0.90
N ALA A 105 -1.82 -24.67 -0.52
CA ALA A 105 -1.10 -24.21 0.68
C ALA A 105 -0.84 -22.69 0.62
N SER A 106 -0.39 -22.19 -0.52
CA SER A 106 -0.16 -20.77 -0.75
C SER A 106 -1.45 -19.96 -0.60
N TRP A 107 -2.57 -20.44 -1.15
CA TRP A 107 -3.87 -19.77 -1.00
C TRP A 107 -4.31 -19.71 0.46
N ILE A 108 -4.14 -20.79 1.24
CA ILE A 108 -4.41 -20.81 2.68
C ILE A 108 -3.54 -19.77 3.41
N ALA A 109 -2.22 -19.77 3.15
CA ALA A 109 -1.29 -18.82 3.76
C ALA A 109 -1.67 -17.36 3.47
N LEU A 110 -1.90 -17.03 2.19
CA LEU A 110 -2.23 -15.67 1.78
C LEU A 110 -3.61 -15.22 2.30
N ASN A 111 -4.59 -16.13 2.36
CA ASN A 111 -5.90 -15.83 2.94
C ASN A 111 -5.81 -15.53 4.44
N ILE A 112 -4.98 -16.25 5.19
CA ILE A 112 -4.72 -15.98 6.60
C ILE A 112 -4.12 -14.58 6.79
N ILE A 113 -3.10 -14.24 6.02
CA ILE A 113 -2.39 -12.94 6.11
C ILE A 113 -3.32 -11.74 5.80
N THR A 114 -4.35 -11.92 4.99
CA THR A 114 -5.31 -10.84 4.65
C THR A 114 -6.38 -10.60 5.70
N ARG A 115 -6.49 -11.42 6.74
CA ARG A 115 -7.45 -11.22 7.83
C ARG A 115 -6.99 -10.11 8.77
N ASP A 116 -7.96 -9.39 9.34
CA ASP A 116 -7.66 -8.32 10.31
C ASP A 116 -7.43 -8.86 11.71
N GLN A 117 -8.14 -9.95 12.05
CA GLN A 117 -7.98 -10.65 13.33
C GLN A 117 -7.93 -12.16 13.09
N ILE A 118 -7.01 -12.83 13.77
CA ILE A 118 -6.84 -14.29 13.71
C ILE A 118 -6.68 -14.80 15.13
N LYS A 119 -7.45 -15.84 15.45
CA LYS A 119 -7.26 -16.59 16.69
C LYS A 119 -5.99 -17.44 16.60
N PHE A 120 -5.28 -17.62 17.70
CA PHE A 120 -4.05 -18.43 17.75
C PHE A 120 -4.25 -19.85 17.20
N THR A 121 -5.41 -20.47 17.49
CA THR A 121 -5.77 -21.77 16.94
C THR A 121 -5.88 -21.79 15.41
N GLN A 122 -6.40 -20.73 14.80
CA GLN A 122 -6.50 -20.60 13.34
C GLN A 122 -5.13 -20.43 12.70
N LEU A 123 -4.21 -19.75 13.38
CA LEU A 123 -2.84 -19.57 12.93
C LEU A 123 -2.09 -20.91 12.96
N ILE A 124 -2.22 -21.68 14.03
CA ILE A 124 -1.61 -23.03 14.14
C ILE A 124 -2.18 -23.94 13.05
N LEU A 125 -3.52 -24.04 12.94
CA LEU A 125 -4.17 -24.87 11.93
C LEU A 125 -3.74 -24.47 10.51
N GLY A 126 -3.67 -23.17 10.24
CA GLY A 126 -3.18 -22.66 8.97
C GLY A 126 -1.74 -23.05 8.69
N GLY A 127 -0.86 -22.94 9.68
CA GLY A 127 0.54 -23.36 9.56
C GLY A 127 0.71 -24.85 9.33
N VAL A 128 -0.10 -25.67 10.01
CA VAL A 128 -0.15 -27.13 9.78
C VAL A 128 -0.58 -27.44 8.35
N LEU A 129 -1.65 -26.82 7.86
CA LEU A 129 -2.14 -27.02 6.49
C LEU A 129 -1.13 -26.55 5.43
N VAL A 130 -0.47 -25.43 5.67
CA VAL A 130 0.59 -24.90 4.77
C VAL A 130 1.79 -25.83 4.77
N GLY A 131 2.28 -26.25 5.94
CA GLY A 131 3.39 -27.19 6.07
C GLY A 131 3.08 -28.55 5.44
N ALA A 132 1.88 -29.08 5.67
CA ALA A 132 1.42 -30.31 5.04
C ALA A 132 1.33 -30.20 3.52
N GLY A 133 0.84 -29.08 2.99
CA GLY A 133 0.76 -28.84 1.55
C GLY A 133 2.14 -28.74 0.88
N ILE A 134 3.10 -28.07 1.52
CA ILE A 134 4.49 -28.00 1.05
C ILE A 134 5.13 -29.40 1.09
N GLY A 135 4.93 -30.14 2.18
CA GLY A 135 5.41 -31.53 2.31
C GLY A 135 4.80 -32.46 1.26
N THR A 136 3.50 -32.36 1.05
CA THR A 136 2.81 -33.15 0.01
C THR A 136 3.37 -32.87 -1.37
N MET A 137 3.56 -31.59 -1.73
CA MET A 137 4.19 -31.18 -2.99
C MET A 137 5.56 -31.81 -3.14
N HIS A 138 6.42 -31.73 -2.11
CA HIS A 138 7.77 -32.27 -2.14
C HIS A 138 7.76 -33.80 -2.37
N TYR A 139 7.01 -34.55 -1.59
CA TYR A 139 7.02 -36.02 -1.70
C TYR A 139 6.31 -36.54 -2.95
N VAL A 140 5.30 -35.84 -3.46
CA VAL A 140 4.69 -36.15 -4.77
C VAL A 140 5.69 -35.83 -5.91
N GLY A 141 6.42 -34.71 -5.79
CA GLY A 141 7.48 -34.36 -6.74
C GLY A 141 8.63 -35.37 -6.74
N MET A 142 9.02 -35.87 -5.57
CA MET A 142 9.99 -36.96 -5.45
C MET A 142 9.49 -38.27 -6.06
N ALA A 143 8.20 -38.58 -5.89
CA ALA A 143 7.58 -39.77 -6.51
C ALA A 143 7.48 -39.67 -8.04
N ALA A 144 7.61 -38.47 -8.61
CA ALA A 144 7.67 -38.27 -10.05
C ALA A 144 9.03 -38.64 -10.67
N MET A 145 10.06 -38.85 -9.84
CA MET A 145 11.39 -39.26 -10.34
C MET A 145 11.34 -40.70 -10.82
N GLU A 146 11.79 -40.91 -12.04
CA GLU A 146 12.00 -42.22 -12.68
C GLU A 146 13.50 -42.44 -12.84
N MET A 147 14.03 -43.41 -12.08
CA MET A 147 15.46 -43.75 -12.07
C MET A 147 15.69 -45.22 -11.74
N ALA A 148 16.88 -45.74 -12.06
CA ALA A 148 17.24 -47.11 -11.77
C ALA A 148 17.33 -47.41 -10.24
N PRO A 149 17.92 -46.53 -9.39
CA PRO A 149 17.90 -46.72 -7.94
C PRO A 149 16.47 -46.65 -7.35
N LEU A 150 16.20 -47.49 -6.36
CA LEU A 150 14.96 -47.44 -5.62
C LEU A 150 14.96 -46.29 -4.61
N LEU A 151 13.94 -45.42 -4.67
CA LEU A 151 13.75 -44.36 -3.72
C LEU A 151 13.15 -44.93 -2.41
N ARG A 152 13.83 -44.73 -1.31
CA ARG A 152 13.43 -45.10 0.05
C ARG A 152 13.60 -43.91 0.99
N TYR A 153 12.98 -43.92 2.15
CA TYR A 153 13.07 -42.83 3.11
C TYR A 153 13.50 -43.33 4.49
N ASN A 154 14.33 -42.56 5.13
CA ASN A 154 14.57 -42.70 6.57
C ASN A 154 13.36 -42.15 7.32
N LEU A 155 12.66 -42.99 8.11
CA LEU A 155 11.41 -42.64 8.79
C LEU A 155 11.60 -41.44 9.76
N VAL A 156 12.70 -41.43 10.52
CA VAL A 156 12.98 -40.35 11.48
C VAL A 156 13.16 -39.01 10.75
N MET A 157 14.01 -39.00 9.70
CA MET A 157 14.29 -37.78 8.93
C MET A 157 13.05 -37.33 8.14
N PHE A 158 12.21 -38.27 7.67
CA PHE A 158 10.91 -37.94 7.09
C PHE A 158 10.03 -37.20 8.10
N GLY A 159 9.90 -37.69 9.34
CA GLY A 159 9.17 -37.02 10.40
C GLY A 159 9.76 -35.63 10.73
N VAL A 160 11.09 -35.52 10.79
CA VAL A 160 11.78 -34.24 11.01
C VAL A 160 11.48 -33.25 9.91
N SER A 161 11.47 -33.68 8.62
CA SER A 161 11.16 -32.77 7.52
C SER A 161 9.75 -32.17 7.59
N ILE A 162 8.77 -32.96 8.01
CA ILE A 162 7.38 -32.50 8.22
C ILE A 162 7.32 -31.53 9.41
N LEU A 163 8.01 -31.84 10.52
CA LEU A 163 8.08 -30.94 11.68
C LEU A 163 8.71 -29.60 11.30
N VAL A 164 9.79 -29.61 10.53
CA VAL A 164 10.44 -28.37 10.04
C VAL A 164 9.46 -27.59 9.18
N ALA A 165 8.76 -28.23 8.24
CA ALA A 165 7.77 -27.56 7.39
C ALA A 165 6.67 -26.88 8.21
N VAL A 166 6.07 -27.60 9.16
CA VAL A 166 4.97 -27.07 9.98
C VAL A 166 5.44 -25.98 10.91
N SER A 167 6.56 -26.20 11.63
CA SER A 167 7.07 -25.23 12.62
C SER A 167 7.46 -23.90 11.97
N LEU A 168 8.19 -23.96 10.84
CA LEU A 168 8.60 -22.77 10.13
C LEU A 168 7.43 -22.09 9.40
N ALA A 169 6.44 -22.83 8.91
CA ALA A 169 5.22 -22.24 8.36
C ALA A 169 4.42 -21.48 9.44
N ILE A 170 4.24 -22.08 10.63
CA ILE A 170 3.61 -21.40 11.78
C ILE A 170 4.39 -20.13 12.13
N LEU A 171 5.71 -20.22 12.24
CA LEU A 171 6.59 -19.09 12.56
C LEU A 171 6.46 -17.97 11.52
N SER A 172 6.49 -18.30 10.23
CA SER A 172 6.35 -17.32 9.15
C SER A 172 4.99 -16.61 9.19
N LEU A 173 3.90 -17.36 9.36
CA LEU A 173 2.56 -16.79 9.50
C LEU A 173 2.43 -15.93 10.75
N TRP A 174 3.03 -16.37 11.87
CA TRP A 174 3.04 -15.62 13.13
C TRP A 174 3.81 -14.30 13.00
N ILE A 175 4.99 -14.30 12.36
CA ILE A 175 5.75 -13.08 12.09
C ILE A 175 4.97 -12.15 11.17
N SER A 176 4.40 -12.66 10.07
CA SER A 176 3.61 -11.87 9.13
C SER A 176 2.42 -11.20 9.79
N PHE A 177 1.72 -11.91 10.68
CA PHE A 177 0.56 -11.42 11.40
C PHE A 177 0.95 -10.54 12.59
N GLY A 178 1.90 -10.96 13.41
CA GLY A 178 2.37 -10.23 14.60
C GLY A 178 2.98 -8.88 14.25
N LEU A 179 3.76 -8.81 13.17
CA LEU A 179 4.30 -7.55 12.67
C LEU A 179 3.22 -6.62 12.07
N LYS A 180 2.07 -7.18 11.62
CA LYS A 180 0.93 -6.39 11.16
C LYS A 180 0.17 -5.77 12.34
N THR A 181 -0.03 -6.52 13.43
CA THR A 181 -0.85 -6.10 14.58
C THR A 181 -0.11 -5.22 15.57
N GLN A 182 1.19 -5.44 15.76
CA GLN A 182 2.00 -4.57 16.58
C GLN A 182 2.34 -3.28 15.82
N LYS A 183 1.94 -2.13 16.38
CA LYS A 183 2.35 -0.80 15.94
C LYS A 183 3.84 -0.58 16.28
N VAL A 184 4.72 -1.38 15.71
CA VAL A 184 6.16 -1.11 15.73
C VAL A 184 6.38 0.05 14.77
N ALA A 185 6.27 1.27 15.28
CA ALA A 185 6.19 2.52 14.50
C ALA A 185 7.43 2.77 13.63
N TRP A 186 8.56 2.16 13.94
CA TRP A 186 9.83 2.36 13.26
C TRP A 186 10.13 1.32 12.15
N ILE A 187 9.33 0.25 12.00
CA ILE A 187 9.51 -0.74 10.92
C ILE A 187 8.51 -0.46 9.80
N ASN A 188 9.03 -0.05 8.65
CA ASN A 188 8.24 0.14 7.44
C ASN A 188 7.56 -1.18 7.01
N ASN A 189 6.35 -1.10 6.45
CA ASN A 189 5.57 -2.25 5.98
C ASN A 189 6.33 -3.12 4.96
N ASN A 190 7.17 -2.51 4.12
CA ASN A 190 8.00 -3.25 3.16
C ASN A 190 9.05 -4.14 3.86
N ILE A 191 9.63 -3.66 4.95
CA ILE A 191 10.61 -4.44 5.74
C ILE A 191 9.91 -5.61 6.44
N LYS A 192 8.68 -5.40 6.94
CA LYS A 192 7.87 -6.48 7.53
C LYS A 192 7.60 -7.60 6.53
N ILE A 193 7.18 -7.24 5.32
CA ILE A 193 6.95 -8.19 4.23
C ILE A 193 8.25 -8.92 3.88
N LEU A 194 9.38 -8.22 3.79
CA LEU A 194 10.67 -8.81 3.46
C LEU A 194 11.09 -9.85 4.51
N ILE A 195 11.05 -9.51 5.80
CA ILE A 195 11.41 -10.43 6.90
C ILE A 195 10.53 -11.68 6.85
N SER A 196 9.20 -11.51 6.72
CA SER A 196 8.27 -12.63 6.63
C SER A 196 8.55 -13.52 5.41
N SER A 197 8.96 -12.92 4.29
CA SER A 197 9.27 -13.63 3.05
C SER A 197 10.56 -14.45 3.16
N VAL A 198 11.57 -13.89 3.83
CA VAL A 198 12.82 -14.62 4.12
C VAL A 198 12.54 -15.83 5.00
N VAL A 199 11.71 -15.68 6.05
CA VAL A 199 11.35 -16.79 6.94
C VAL A 199 10.51 -17.83 6.19
N MET A 200 9.56 -17.43 5.34
CA MET A 200 8.77 -18.37 4.54
C MET A 200 9.63 -19.08 3.48
N GLY A 201 10.50 -18.35 2.79
CA GLY A 201 11.47 -18.96 1.86
C GLY A 201 12.40 -19.95 2.56
N GLY A 202 12.83 -19.62 3.79
CA GLY A 202 13.57 -20.51 4.68
C GLY A 202 12.77 -21.74 5.09
N ALA A 203 11.46 -21.59 5.35
CA ALA A 203 10.56 -22.72 5.65
C ALA A 203 10.45 -23.70 4.47
N ILE A 204 10.24 -23.15 3.27
CA ILE A 204 10.11 -23.92 2.04
C ILE A 204 11.41 -24.66 1.74
N SER A 205 12.55 -23.98 1.75
CA SER A 205 13.87 -24.56 1.48
C SER A 205 14.30 -25.52 2.58
N GLY A 206 14.07 -25.17 3.85
CA GLY A 206 14.38 -26.03 4.99
C GLY A 206 13.64 -27.37 4.94
N MET A 207 12.33 -27.35 4.61
CA MET A 207 11.57 -28.57 4.38
C MET A 207 12.14 -29.40 3.22
N HIS A 208 12.41 -28.75 2.08
CA HIS A 208 12.93 -29.45 0.90
C HIS A 208 14.25 -30.16 1.21
N TYR A 209 15.24 -29.46 1.75
CA TYR A 209 16.55 -30.05 1.99
C TYR A 209 16.57 -31.04 3.16
N THR A 210 15.72 -30.90 4.17
CA THR A 210 15.54 -31.94 5.20
C THR A 210 14.79 -33.15 4.64
N GLY A 211 13.83 -32.97 3.74
CA GLY A 211 13.18 -34.04 2.99
C GLY A 211 14.13 -34.79 2.08
N MET A 212 15.04 -34.08 1.39
CA MET A 212 16.11 -34.69 0.60
C MET A 212 17.10 -35.47 1.50
N ALA A 213 17.40 -34.97 2.70
CA ALA A 213 18.22 -35.69 3.67
C ALA A 213 17.54 -36.98 4.18
N ALA A 214 16.21 -37.06 4.12
CA ALA A 214 15.48 -38.28 4.40
C ALA A 214 15.52 -39.32 3.27
N ALA A 215 15.73 -38.88 2.04
CA ALA A 215 15.77 -39.75 0.86
C ALA A 215 17.01 -40.66 0.89
N ARG A 216 16.82 -41.90 0.47
CA ARG A 216 17.85 -42.92 0.29
C ARG A 216 17.70 -43.53 -1.09
N PHE A 217 18.76 -43.48 -1.87
CA PHE A 217 18.78 -43.99 -3.23
C PHE A 217 19.49 -45.37 -3.21
N ALA A 218 18.70 -46.44 -3.05
CA ALA A 218 19.21 -47.80 -2.90
C ALA A 218 19.43 -48.44 -4.26
N MET A 219 20.63 -48.96 -4.49
CA MET A 219 20.95 -49.67 -5.75
C MET A 219 20.37 -51.10 -5.75
N PRO A 220 19.59 -51.48 -6.78
CA PRO A 220 19.24 -52.88 -6.99
C PRO A 220 20.50 -53.69 -7.35
N PRO A 221 20.61 -54.93 -6.87
CA PRO A 221 21.75 -55.76 -7.20
C PRO A 221 21.82 -56.04 -8.71
N GLY A 222 23.03 -55.89 -9.30
CA GLY A 222 23.29 -56.23 -10.74
C GLY A 222 23.09 -55.07 -11.72
N ILE A 223 22.83 -53.83 -11.27
CA ILE A 223 22.77 -52.66 -12.15
C ILE A 223 24.09 -51.87 -12.07
N GLU A 224 24.76 -51.68 -13.21
CA GLU A 224 25.90 -50.79 -13.31
C GLU A 224 25.45 -49.36 -13.53
N LEU A 225 26.06 -48.41 -12.80
CA LEU A 225 25.80 -46.99 -12.94
C LEU A 225 26.37 -46.47 -14.30
N SER A 226 25.50 -46.10 -15.20
CA SER A 226 25.90 -45.40 -16.43
C SER A 226 25.83 -43.90 -16.20
N LYS A 227 26.98 -43.22 -16.27
CA LYS A 227 27.04 -41.74 -16.19
C LYS A 227 26.69 -41.15 -17.55
N GLN A 228 25.43 -41.22 -17.94
CA GLN A 228 24.96 -40.51 -19.12
C GLN A 228 24.18 -39.30 -18.67
N THR A 229 24.69 -38.11 -18.95
CA THR A 229 24.00 -36.83 -18.66
C THR A 229 22.73 -36.77 -19.53
N ASN A 230 21.56 -36.82 -18.90
CA ASN A 230 20.30 -36.66 -19.61
C ASN A 230 19.99 -35.17 -19.80
N ASP A 231 20.22 -34.66 -21.00
CA ASP A 231 19.88 -33.30 -21.41
C ASP A 231 18.39 -32.96 -21.20
N ILE A 232 17.52 -33.99 -21.24
CA ILE A 232 16.07 -33.86 -21.07
C ILE A 232 15.71 -33.37 -19.66
N SER A 233 16.37 -33.86 -18.59
CA SER A 233 16.09 -33.45 -17.22
C SER A 233 16.48 -31.98 -16.95
N ILE A 234 17.64 -31.60 -17.51
CA ILE A 234 18.12 -30.20 -17.44
C ILE A 234 17.18 -29.29 -18.22
N PHE A 235 16.77 -29.70 -19.42
CA PHE A 235 15.81 -28.97 -20.24
C PHE A 235 14.47 -28.76 -19.50
N LEU A 236 13.91 -29.80 -18.89
CA LEU A 236 12.65 -29.72 -18.14
C LEU A 236 12.77 -28.75 -16.94
N ALA A 237 13.87 -28.83 -16.20
CA ALA A 237 14.10 -27.90 -15.07
C ALA A 237 14.26 -26.44 -15.54
N MET A 238 14.95 -26.21 -16.67
CA MET A 238 15.04 -24.89 -17.28
C MET A 238 13.67 -24.36 -17.71
N VAL A 239 12.85 -25.19 -18.34
CA VAL A 239 11.49 -24.83 -18.77
C VAL A 239 10.62 -24.46 -17.57
N ILE A 240 10.60 -25.30 -16.52
CA ILE A 240 9.85 -25.07 -15.29
C ILE A 240 10.27 -23.75 -14.64
N THR A 241 11.59 -23.54 -14.50
CA THR A 241 12.14 -22.33 -13.89
C THR A 241 11.78 -21.08 -14.70
N THR A 242 11.94 -21.15 -16.03
CA THR A 242 11.63 -20.04 -16.93
C THR A 242 10.14 -19.69 -16.90
N ILE A 243 9.25 -20.67 -16.95
CA ILE A 243 7.80 -20.44 -16.84
C ILE A 243 7.45 -19.79 -15.50
N THR A 244 8.01 -20.31 -14.40
CA THR A 244 7.74 -19.78 -13.05
C THR A 244 8.24 -18.35 -12.89
N LEU A 245 9.47 -18.05 -13.34
CA LEU A 245 9.99 -16.67 -13.31
C LEU A 245 9.16 -15.75 -14.20
N THR A 246 8.72 -16.19 -15.35
CA THR A 246 7.84 -15.42 -16.23
C THR A 246 6.52 -15.09 -15.53
N ILE A 247 5.88 -16.06 -14.88
CA ILE A 247 4.65 -15.83 -14.09
C ILE A 247 4.90 -14.83 -12.97
N ILE A 248 5.99 -14.98 -12.23
CA ILE A 248 6.36 -14.07 -11.14
C ILE A 248 6.56 -12.64 -11.66
N PHE A 249 7.30 -12.47 -12.78
CA PHE A 249 7.51 -11.15 -13.38
C PHE A 249 6.23 -10.52 -13.94
N LEU A 250 5.34 -11.31 -14.54
CA LEU A 250 4.02 -10.83 -14.98
C LEU A 250 3.17 -10.36 -13.80
N VAL A 251 3.16 -11.11 -12.69
CA VAL A 251 2.44 -10.73 -11.46
C VAL A 251 3.05 -9.46 -10.86
N LEU A 252 4.38 -9.34 -10.83
CA LEU A 252 5.07 -8.13 -10.37
C LEU A 252 4.69 -6.92 -11.24
N GLY A 253 4.79 -7.06 -12.56
CA GLY A 253 4.45 -5.99 -13.51
C GLY A 253 2.99 -5.53 -13.36
N ALA A 254 2.06 -6.48 -13.33
CA ALA A 254 0.65 -6.19 -13.12
C ALA A 254 0.42 -5.46 -11.78
N ASN A 255 1.06 -5.92 -10.71
CA ASN A 255 0.95 -5.32 -9.39
C ASN A 255 1.49 -3.87 -9.35
N LEU A 256 2.64 -3.61 -9.99
CA LEU A 256 3.21 -2.27 -10.12
C LEU A 256 2.28 -1.33 -10.92
N ILE A 257 1.71 -1.81 -12.02
CA ILE A 257 0.75 -1.04 -12.84
C ILE A 257 -0.49 -0.69 -12.02
N PHE A 258 -1.07 -1.65 -11.28
CA PHE A 258 -2.22 -1.38 -10.43
C PHE A 258 -1.91 -0.37 -9.32
N ARG A 259 -0.76 -0.49 -8.67
CA ARG A 259 -0.31 0.48 -7.64
C ARG A 259 -0.15 1.88 -8.20
N TYR A 260 0.45 2.00 -9.39
CA TYR A 260 0.61 3.29 -10.05
C TYR A 260 -0.75 3.92 -10.37
N ARG A 261 -1.67 3.13 -10.95
CA ARG A 261 -3.04 3.59 -11.26
C ARG A 261 -3.82 4.02 -10.02
N ASP A 262 -3.72 3.27 -8.92
CA ASP A 262 -4.43 3.61 -7.67
C ASP A 262 -3.86 4.89 -7.05
N LYS A 263 -2.54 5.09 -7.05
CA LYS A 263 -1.91 6.34 -6.60
C LYS A 263 -2.30 7.53 -7.48
N SER A 264 -2.28 7.38 -8.80
CA SER A 264 -2.67 8.41 -9.74
C SER A 264 -4.14 8.83 -9.55
N LYS A 265 -5.05 7.85 -9.41
CA LYS A 265 -6.46 8.14 -9.11
C LYS A 265 -6.64 8.84 -7.76
N ALA A 266 -5.91 8.45 -6.73
CA ALA A 266 -5.97 9.11 -5.43
C ALA A 266 -5.48 10.55 -5.50
N ALA A 267 -4.41 10.83 -6.25
CA ALA A 267 -3.91 12.18 -6.48
C ALA A 267 -4.95 13.07 -7.20
N ILE A 268 -5.52 12.57 -8.30
CA ILE A 268 -6.57 13.28 -9.04
C ILE A 268 -7.83 13.52 -8.17
N ASN A 269 -8.24 12.53 -7.37
CA ASN A 269 -9.39 12.69 -6.48
C ASN A 269 -9.13 13.71 -5.36
N ASN A 270 -7.90 13.74 -4.81
CA ASN A 270 -7.53 14.75 -3.80
C ASN A 270 -7.53 16.15 -4.40
N GLU A 271 -6.97 16.32 -5.60
CA GLU A 271 -7.01 17.59 -6.31
C GLU A 271 -8.45 18.06 -6.56
N ARG A 272 -9.32 17.19 -7.11
CA ARG A 272 -10.74 17.49 -7.31
C ARG A 272 -11.45 17.86 -6.01
N ARG A 273 -11.12 17.16 -4.91
CA ARG A 273 -11.69 17.45 -3.59
C ARG A 273 -11.26 18.82 -3.09
N LEU A 274 -9.99 19.19 -3.26
CA LEU A 274 -9.49 20.52 -2.90
C LEU A 274 -10.19 21.62 -3.70
N ILE A 275 -10.28 21.48 -5.03
CA ILE A 275 -10.99 22.42 -5.90
C ILE A 275 -12.46 22.55 -5.49
N ALA A 276 -13.16 21.43 -5.26
CA ALA A 276 -14.54 21.44 -4.82
C ALA A 276 -14.70 22.14 -3.45
N THR A 277 -13.79 21.90 -2.52
CA THR A 277 -13.82 22.58 -1.20
C THR A 277 -13.60 24.08 -1.34
N MET A 278 -12.66 24.52 -2.18
CA MET A 278 -12.44 25.93 -2.48
C MET A 278 -13.67 26.60 -3.13
N ASN A 279 -14.30 25.91 -4.08
CA ASN A 279 -15.48 26.43 -4.79
C ASN A 279 -16.76 26.45 -3.94
N THR A 280 -16.83 25.68 -2.85
CA THR A 280 -17.97 25.75 -1.90
C THR A 280 -17.78 26.79 -0.80
N ALA A 281 -16.60 27.43 -0.71
CA ALA A 281 -16.36 28.52 0.22
C ALA A 281 -17.23 29.75 -0.13
N ILE A 282 -17.81 30.37 0.91
CA ILE A 282 -18.64 31.59 0.77
C ILE A 282 -17.75 32.79 0.42
N ASP A 283 -16.53 32.84 1.01
CA ASP A 283 -15.55 33.88 0.76
C ASP A 283 -14.84 33.65 -0.58
N GLY A 284 -14.53 34.73 -1.30
CA GLY A 284 -13.67 34.71 -2.46
C GLY A 284 -12.25 34.28 -2.07
N ILE A 285 -11.68 33.30 -2.78
CA ILE A 285 -10.30 32.84 -2.59
C ILE A 285 -9.53 33.10 -3.87
N ILE A 286 -8.42 33.86 -3.76
CA ILE A 286 -7.49 34.14 -4.85
C ILE A 286 -6.12 33.69 -4.43
N THR A 287 -5.46 32.90 -5.29
CA THR A 287 -4.05 32.50 -5.10
C THR A 287 -3.18 33.19 -6.13
N ILE A 288 -2.08 33.80 -5.69
CA ILE A 288 -1.11 34.48 -6.55
C ILE A 288 0.31 33.96 -6.28
N ASP A 289 1.18 34.12 -7.27
CA ASP A 289 2.61 33.85 -7.14
C ASP A 289 3.37 35.00 -6.44
N SER A 290 4.69 34.87 -6.37
CA SER A 290 5.61 35.87 -5.77
C SER A 290 5.69 37.19 -6.49
N VAL A 291 5.22 37.29 -7.74
CA VAL A 291 5.21 38.50 -8.54
C VAL A 291 3.81 39.11 -8.74
N GLY A 292 2.80 38.50 -8.08
CA GLY A 292 1.44 38.97 -8.13
C GLY A 292 0.57 38.39 -9.26
N THR A 293 1.08 37.38 -9.99
CA THR A 293 0.29 36.74 -11.06
C THR A 293 -0.75 35.78 -10.43
N VAL A 294 -1.98 35.88 -10.87
CA VAL A 294 -3.06 35.03 -10.38
C VAL A 294 -2.90 33.57 -10.87
N ILE A 295 -2.79 32.64 -9.94
CA ILE A 295 -2.70 31.20 -10.19
C ILE A 295 -4.09 30.57 -10.23
N SER A 296 -4.98 30.96 -9.30
CA SER A 296 -6.33 30.41 -9.20
C SER A 296 -7.29 31.36 -8.50
N ILE A 297 -8.58 31.24 -8.84
CA ILE A 297 -9.69 31.86 -8.12
C ILE A 297 -10.79 30.82 -7.90
N ASN A 298 -11.60 30.98 -6.86
CA ASN A 298 -12.80 30.16 -6.63
C ASN A 298 -14.06 30.82 -7.22
N THR A 299 -15.16 30.07 -7.25
CA THR A 299 -16.47 30.54 -7.76
C THR A 299 -16.96 31.80 -7.04
N ALA A 300 -16.72 31.92 -5.73
CA ALA A 300 -17.15 33.09 -4.96
C ALA A 300 -16.50 34.41 -5.44
N VAL A 301 -15.27 34.38 -5.97
CA VAL A 301 -14.64 35.55 -6.59
C VAL A 301 -15.40 35.96 -7.85
N THR A 302 -15.80 34.99 -8.66
CA THR A 302 -16.59 35.25 -9.86
C THR A 302 -17.94 35.87 -9.51
N ASP A 303 -18.63 35.33 -8.52
CA ASP A 303 -19.93 35.83 -8.05
C ASP A 303 -19.83 37.22 -7.46
N LEU A 304 -18.74 37.51 -6.73
CA LEU A 304 -18.52 38.76 -6.03
C LEU A 304 -18.01 39.88 -6.94
N LEU A 305 -17.00 39.59 -7.78
CA LEU A 305 -16.29 40.59 -8.60
C LEU A 305 -16.70 40.59 -10.08
N GLY A 306 -17.42 39.54 -10.55
CA GLY A 306 -17.89 39.41 -11.93
C GLY A 306 -16.81 38.95 -12.93
N TRP A 307 -15.60 38.63 -12.49
CA TRP A 307 -14.52 38.17 -13.33
C TRP A 307 -14.56 36.66 -13.52
N GLN A 308 -14.39 36.17 -14.75
CA GLN A 308 -14.27 34.75 -15.04
C GLN A 308 -12.82 34.28 -14.83
N PRO A 309 -12.59 33.01 -14.43
CA PRO A 309 -11.24 32.47 -14.22
C PRO A 309 -10.32 32.67 -15.42
N GLU A 310 -10.82 32.48 -16.63
CA GLU A 310 -10.07 32.60 -17.89
C GLU A 310 -9.56 34.05 -18.16
N GLU A 311 -10.20 35.03 -17.54
CA GLU A 311 -9.85 36.45 -17.71
C GLU A 311 -8.82 36.92 -16.69
N VAL A 312 -8.71 36.21 -15.56
CA VAL A 312 -7.88 36.66 -14.42
C VAL A 312 -6.67 35.76 -14.21
N ILE A 313 -6.77 34.47 -14.46
CA ILE A 313 -5.65 33.56 -14.32
C ILE A 313 -4.53 33.91 -15.31
N GLY A 314 -3.30 34.04 -14.81
CA GLY A 314 -2.13 34.47 -15.58
C GLY A 314 -2.02 36.00 -15.69
N GLN A 315 -2.99 36.79 -15.21
CA GLN A 315 -2.92 38.24 -15.12
C GLN A 315 -2.45 38.69 -13.74
N ASN A 316 -1.95 39.92 -13.65
CA ASN A 316 -1.55 40.47 -12.37
C ASN A 316 -2.77 40.88 -11.53
N VAL A 317 -2.81 40.45 -10.27
CA VAL A 317 -3.92 40.67 -9.32
C VAL A 317 -4.25 42.14 -9.08
N LYS A 318 -3.32 43.08 -9.40
CA LYS A 318 -3.56 44.53 -9.29
C LYS A 318 -4.75 45.02 -10.12
N MET A 319 -5.23 44.23 -11.11
CA MET A 319 -6.44 44.58 -11.86
C MET A 319 -7.71 44.58 -10.98
N LEU A 320 -7.69 43.85 -9.86
CA LEU A 320 -8.78 43.78 -8.89
C LEU A 320 -8.66 44.85 -7.80
N VAL A 321 -7.59 45.62 -7.80
CA VAL A 321 -7.27 46.65 -6.77
C VAL A 321 -7.59 48.04 -7.28
N PRO A 322 -8.38 48.86 -6.58
CA PRO A 322 -8.66 50.25 -6.99
C PRO A 322 -7.49 51.18 -6.72
N SER A 323 -7.45 52.31 -7.46
CA SER A 323 -6.52 53.41 -7.15
C SER A 323 -6.83 54.00 -5.75
N PRO A 324 -5.77 54.44 -5.01
CA PRO A 324 -4.39 54.61 -5.38
C PRO A 324 -3.50 53.37 -5.20
N HIS A 325 -4.00 52.28 -4.58
CA HIS A 325 -3.22 51.09 -4.22
C HIS A 325 -2.80 50.23 -5.41
N GLN A 326 -3.52 50.31 -6.53
CA GLN A 326 -3.25 49.53 -7.74
C GLN A 326 -1.80 49.68 -8.23
N ALA A 327 -1.30 50.89 -8.31
CA ALA A 327 0.05 51.16 -8.83
C ALA A 327 1.18 50.67 -7.93
N GLN A 328 0.92 50.55 -6.62
CA GLN A 328 1.91 50.17 -5.60
C GLN A 328 1.83 48.73 -5.20
N HIS A 329 0.87 47.96 -5.74
CA HIS A 329 0.56 46.61 -5.26
C HIS A 329 1.74 45.64 -5.40
N ASP A 330 2.43 45.64 -6.54
CA ASP A 330 3.58 44.77 -6.76
C ASP A 330 4.71 45.06 -5.77
N GLN A 331 4.90 46.37 -5.42
CA GLN A 331 5.89 46.81 -4.44
C GLN A 331 5.54 46.34 -2.99
N TYR A 332 4.27 46.20 -2.67
CA TYR A 332 3.85 45.63 -1.36
C TYR A 332 4.26 44.15 -1.23
N ILE A 333 4.11 43.36 -2.31
CA ILE A 333 4.55 41.97 -2.35
C ILE A 333 6.06 41.87 -2.21
N GLU A 334 6.82 42.65 -3.03
CA GLU A 334 8.27 42.66 -3.01
C GLU A 334 8.84 43.07 -1.64
N ASN A 335 8.29 44.12 -1.03
CA ASN A 335 8.70 44.58 0.29
C ASN A 335 8.46 43.49 1.36
N TYR A 336 7.32 42.82 1.33
CA TYR A 336 7.06 41.75 2.27
C TYR A 336 8.02 40.55 2.10
N LEU A 337 8.33 40.15 0.86
CA LEU A 337 9.29 39.07 0.60
C LEU A 337 10.70 39.41 1.09
N LYS A 338 11.09 40.71 1.04
CA LYS A 338 12.40 41.18 1.52
C LYS A 338 12.46 41.33 3.04
N THR A 339 11.43 41.91 3.65
CA THR A 339 11.47 42.28 5.08
C THR A 339 10.78 41.31 5.99
N ARG A 340 9.86 40.50 5.44
CA ARG A 340 8.93 39.60 6.21
C ARG A 340 8.06 40.36 7.21
N GLU A 341 7.98 41.70 7.11
CA GLU A 341 7.10 42.52 7.95
C GLU A 341 5.68 42.50 7.41
N ALA A 342 4.78 41.91 8.18
CA ALA A 342 3.37 41.76 7.84
C ALA A 342 2.60 43.04 8.13
N LYS A 343 2.02 43.69 7.12
CA LYS A 343 1.10 44.82 7.29
C LYS A 343 -0.37 44.45 7.19
N ILE A 344 -0.71 43.47 6.37
CA ILE A 344 -2.06 42.96 6.12
C ILE A 344 -2.12 41.46 6.32
N ILE A 345 -0.99 40.76 6.14
CA ILE A 345 -0.87 39.32 6.25
C ILE A 345 -1.14 38.91 7.69
N GLY A 346 -2.13 38.01 7.90
CA GLY A 346 -2.48 37.46 9.22
C GLY A 346 -3.45 38.29 10.04
N SER A 347 -3.72 39.58 9.71
CA SER A 347 -4.60 40.46 10.55
C SER A 347 -5.96 40.77 9.91
N GLY A 348 -6.08 40.66 8.60
CA GLY A 348 -7.27 41.04 7.84
C GLY A 348 -7.55 42.55 7.87
N ARG A 349 -7.95 43.14 6.77
CA ARG A 349 -8.24 44.56 6.66
C ARG A 349 -9.49 44.82 5.82
N GLU A 350 -10.29 45.82 6.16
CA GLU A 350 -11.37 46.32 5.33
C GLU A 350 -10.75 47.21 4.21
N VAL A 351 -11.00 46.88 2.96
CA VAL A 351 -10.51 47.57 1.78
C VAL A 351 -11.61 47.57 0.69
N GLU A 352 -11.37 48.31 -0.37
CA GLU A 352 -12.22 48.27 -1.57
C GLU A 352 -11.64 47.29 -2.59
N ALA A 353 -12.46 46.50 -3.26
CA ALA A 353 -12.13 45.69 -4.40
C ALA A 353 -12.83 46.22 -5.65
N LEU A 354 -12.16 46.08 -6.84
CA LEU A 354 -12.69 46.57 -8.11
C LEU A 354 -13.38 45.39 -8.86
N THR A 355 -14.66 45.55 -9.15
CA THR A 355 -15.42 44.64 -9.98
C THR A 355 -15.07 44.78 -11.45
N LYS A 356 -15.44 43.84 -12.30
CA LYS A 356 -15.30 43.89 -13.75
C LYS A 356 -16.00 45.09 -14.39
N ASN A 357 -17.10 45.55 -13.79
CA ASN A 357 -17.88 46.71 -14.26
C ASN A 357 -17.29 48.05 -13.80
N GLY A 358 -16.17 48.03 -13.07
CA GLY A 358 -15.52 49.26 -12.54
C GLY A 358 -16.14 49.76 -11.24
N GLU A 359 -17.07 49.04 -10.63
CA GLU A 359 -17.64 49.36 -9.32
C GLU A 359 -16.67 49.01 -8.20
N LYS A 360 -16.57 49.83 -7.16
CA LYS A 360 -15.80 49.59 -5.96
C LYS A 360 -16.72 48.98 -4.90
N ILE A 361 -16.38 47.85 -4.39
CA ILE A 361 -17.15 47.19 -3.32
C ILE A 361 -16.32 47.06 -2.05
N PRO A 362 -16.93 47.30 -0.85
CA PRO A 362 -16.24 47.11 0.40
C PRO A 362 -16.08 45.61 0.72
N VAL A 363 -14.84 45.21 0.94
CA VAL A 363 -14.50 43.80 1.24
C VAL A 363 -13.56 43.74 2.44
N ARG A 364 -13.62 42.63 3.17
CA ARG A 364 -12.59 42.26 4.14
C ARG A 364 -11.57 41.38 3.46
N LEU A 365 -10.33 41.84 3.39
CA LEU A 365 -9.21 41.13 2.78
C LEU A 365 -8.34 40.50 3.88
N GLY A 366 -8.21 39.17 3.89
CA GLY A 366 -7.24 38.43 4.66
C GLY A 366 -6.20 37.81 3.71
N ILE A 367 -4.91 37.89 4.03
CA ILE A 367 -3.85 37.30 3.20
C ILE A 367 -3.05 36.32 4.03
N GLY A 368 -2.85 35.11 3.50
CA GLY A 368 -1.93 34.09 3.98
C GLY A 368 -0.73 33.98 3.04
N HIS A 369 0.47 33.76 3.58
CA HIS A 369 1.67 33.43 2.83
C HIS A 369 1.96 31.94 2.97
N VAL A 370 2.22 31.26 1.85
CA VAL A 370 2.53 29.83 1.76
C VAL A 370 3.85 29.67 1.02
N GLU A 371 4.79 28.96 1.62
CA GLU A 371 6.04 28.56 1.01
C GLU A 371 6.01 27.07 0.73
N LEU A 372 6.07 26.69 -0.55
CA LEU A 372 5.99 25.31 -1.00
C LEU A 372 7.09 25.05 -2.02
N ASN A 373 7.99 24.08 -1.76
CA ASN A 373 9.07 23.70 -2.67
C ASN A 373 9.93 24.88 -3.16
N ASP A 374 10.27 25.82 -2.27
CA ASP A 374 10.99 27.07 -2.54
C ASP A 374 10.21 28.12 -3.39
N GLU A 375 8.94 27.85 -3.68
CA GLU A 375 8.03 28.82 -4.32
C GLU A 375 7.20 29.53 -3.27
N ASN A 376 7.19 30.87 -3.36
CA ASN A 376 6.36 31.71 -2.50
C ASN A 376 5.03 31.99 -3.18
N MET A 377 3.94 31.70 -2.48
CA MET A 377 2.57 31.98 -2.91
C MET A 377 1.82 32.76 -1.85
N PHE A 378 0.84 33.56 -2.28
CA PHE A 378 -0.08 34.25 -1.39
C PHE A 378 -1.51 33.81 -1.66
N VAL A 379 -2.25 33.57 -0.60
CA VAL A 379 -3.68 33.22 -0.65
C VAL A 379 -4.46 34.36 -0.01
N ALA A 380 -5.29 35.03 -0.81
CA ALA A 380 -6.18 36.08 -0.34
C ALA A 380 -7.60 35.53 -0.14
N PHE A 381 -8.21 35.87 0.98
CA PHE A 381 -9.61 35.62 1.32
C PHE A 381 -10.36 36.96 1.27
N ILE A 382 -11.46 36.99 0.53
CA ILE A 382 -12.22 38.20 0.27
C ILE A 382 -13.67 37.96 0.71
N SER A 383 -14.10 38.61 1.80
CA SER A 383 -15.48 38.56 2.30
C SER A 383 -16.24 39.84 1.94
N ASP A 384 -17.46 39.72 1.44
CA ASP A 384 -18.33 40.86 1.14
C ASP A 384 -18.83 41.55 2.42
N LEU A 385 -18.66 42.85 2.51
CA LEU A 385 -19.11 43.64 3.67
C LEU A 385 -20.41 44.42 3.39
N ARG A 386 -21.00 44.35 2.20
CA ARG A 386 -22.17 45.16 1.83
C ARG A 386 -23.37 44.87 2.72
N GLU A 387 -23.70 43.62 2.98
CA GLU A 387 -24.82 43.25 3.88
C GLU A 387 -24.56 43.69 5.31
N ARG A 388 -23.36 43.47 5.79
CA ARG A 388 -22.98 43.88 7.15
C ARG A 388 -23.08 45.38 7.32
N GLN A 389 -22.55 46.19 6.41
CA GLN A 389 -22.62 47.63 6.43
C GLN A 389 -24.06 48.12 6.34
N LYS A 390 -24.92 47.48 5.55
CA LYS A 390 -26.35 47.79 5.46
C LYS A 390 -27.04 47.56 6.80
N MET A 391 -26.79 46.43 7.45
CA MET A 391 -27.38 46.14 8.75
C MET A 391 -26.89 47.11 9.88
N GLU A 392 -25.58 47.43 9.88
CA GLU A 392 -24.98 48.38 10.81
C GLU A 392 -25.59 49.77 10.63
N ASN A 393 -25.80 50.22 9.40
CA ASN A 393 -26.44 51.51 9.10
C ASN A 393 -27.92 51.52 9.52
N GLN A 394 -28.68 50.47 9.26
CA GLN A 394 -30.08 50.33 9.71
C GLN A 394 -30.19 50.34 11.23
N LEU A 395 -29.29 49.66 11.93
CA LEU A 395 -29.23 49.67 13.36
C LEU A 395 -28.95 51.09 13.90
N ARG A 396 -27.99 51.78 13.31
CA ARG A 396 -27.61 53.14 13.68
C ARG A 396 -28.76 54.15 13.45
N GLU A 397 -29.47 54.00 12.31
CA GLU A 397 -30.69 54.79 12.07
C GLU A 397 -31.77 54.52 13.09
N SER A 398 -32.07 53.25 13.39
CA SER A 398 -33.05 52.85 14.38
C SER A 398 -32.70 53.38 15.80
N GLU A 399 -31.42 53.27 16.20
CA GLU A 399 -30.93 53.83 17.46
C GLU A 399 -31.05 55.36 17.48
N SER A 400 -30.76 56.06 16.38
CA SER A 400 -30.91 57.51 16.27
C SER A 400 -32.35 57.92 16.36
N GLN A 401 -33.28 57.22 15.70
CA GLN A 401 -34.71 57.45 15.77
C GLN A 401 -35.25 57.27 17.20
N LEU A 402 -34.84 56.15 17.84
CA LEU A 402 -35.22 55.89 19.24
C LEU A 402 -34.70 56.99 20.19
N ARG A 403 -33.45 57.41 20.01
CA ARG A 403 -32.85 58.50 20.78
C ARG A 403 -33.59 59.82 20.58
N SER A 404 -33.94 60.13 19.33
CA SER A 404 -34.73 61.34 19.01
C SER A 404 -36.15 61.29 19.64
N LEU A 405 -36.83 60.15 19.54
CA LEU A 405 -38.15 59.97 20.19
C LEU A 405 -38.07 60.17 21.71
N VAL A 406 -37.06 59.50 22.34
CA VAL A 406 -36.89 59.67 23.85
C VAL A 406 -36.55 61.08 24.25
N THR A 407 -35.81 61.82 23.40
CA THR A 407 -35.45 63.23 23.73
C THR A 407 -36.61 64.18 23.50
N ASN A 408 -37.50 63.88 22.55
CA ASN A 408 -38.64 64.75 22.20
C ASN A 408 -39.98 64.43 22.92
N ILE A 409 -40.02 63.38 23.77
CA ILE A 409 -41.21 63.12 24.60
C ILE A 409 -41.32 64.16 25.72
N PRO A 410 -42.36 64.95 25.75
CA PRO A 410 -42.55 65.87 26.84
C PRO A 410 -42.98 65.13 28.10
N GLY A 411 -42.01 64.77 28.91
CA GLY A 411 -42.17 64.02 30.15
C GLY A 411 -40.92 63.21 30.50
N ILE A 412 -40.83 62.82 31.79
CA ILE A 412 -39.65 62.09 32.30
C ILE A 412 -39.68 60.63 31.85
N ALA A 413 -38.86 60.25 30.87
CA ALA A 413 -38.62 58.86 30.53
C ALA A 413 -37.64 58.24 31.53
N TYR A 414 -38.13 57.48 32.52
CA TYR A 414 -37.26 56.71 33.40
C TYR A 414 -36.76 55.47 32.74
N ARG A 415 -35.43 55.33 32.71
CA ARG A 415 -34.74 54.08 32.25
C ARG A 415 -34.87 53.01 33.32
N CYS A 416 -35.83 52.09 33.23
CA CYS A 416 -36.06 50.96 34.14
C CYS A 416 -34.99 49.89 34.17
N LEU A 417 -33.73 50.24 33.91
CA LEU A 417 -32.59 49.28 33.89
C LEU A 417 -31.99 49.01 35.27
N ASP A 418 -32.26 49.88 36.26
CA ASP A 418 -31.70 49.67 37.58
C ASP A 418 -32.58 48.81 38.52
N LEU A 419 -33.84 48.59 38.17
CA LEU A 419 -34.71 47.70 38.98
C LEU A 419 -34.36 46.19 38.76
N LEU A 420 -33.87 45.82 37.68
CA LEU A 420 -33.41 44.43 37.45
C LEU A 420 -32.01 44.09 38.04
N ARG A 421 -31.20 45.08 38.34
CA ARG A 421 -29.97 44.91 39.13
C ARG A 421 -30.23 44.85 40.67
N LEU A 422 -31.28 45.48 41.16
CA LEU A 422 -31.67 45.37 42.56
C LEU A 422 -32.36 44.03 42.85
N ALA A 423 -33.15 43.47 41.90
CA ALA A 423 -33.83 42.21 42.14
C ALA A 423 -32.84 41.01 42.14
N LYS A 424 -31.62 41.11 41.54
CA LYS A 424 -30.59 40.07 41.61
C LYS A 424 -29.75 40.09 42.90
N ARG A 425 -29.98 41.00 43.80
CA ARG A 425 -29.31 41.09 45.12
C ARG A 425 -30.16 40.52 46.29
N PHE A 426 -31.37 40.03 46.00
CA PHE A 426 -32.30 39.48 47.02
C PHE A 426 -32.79 38.06 46.72
N TYR A 427 -32.07 37.29 45.80
CA TYR A 427 -32.24 35.84 45.70
C TYR A 427 -30.88 35.13 45.70
#